data_d27657c2f80337a05b515ff920d4cb32
#
_entry.id   d27657c2f80337a05b515ff920d4cb32
#
_cell.length_a   1.000
_cell.length_b   1.000
_cell.length_c   1.000
_cell.angle_alpha   90.00
_cell.angle_beta   90.00
_cell.angle_gamma   90.00
#
_symmetry.space_group_name_H-M   'P 1'
#
loop_
_entity.id
_entity.type
_entity.pdbx_description
1 polymer ?
#
loop_
_entity_poly.entity_id
_entity_poly.type
_entity_poly.pdbx_seq_one_letter_code
_entity_poly.pdbx_strand_id
1 'polypeptide(L)'
;ITCGYCVRLHSQMQGYNDLGITVRYMAYPRQGATGQVADQMAAIWASDDPKEAMHDAKVNRQMPASGKNLAEQKQIIAKQYQLGRELGINGTPAIVLASGELVSGYLPPAQLLQRLEQ
;
A
#
# COMPACT_ATOMS: atom_id res chain seq x y z
N ILE A 1 -1.43 -6.43 0.51
CA ILE A 1 -1.71 -7.33 -0.61
C ILE A 1 -2.67 -8.46 -0.26
N THR A 2 -2.82 -8.79 1.01
CA THR A 2 -3.77 -9.81 1.47
C THR A 2 -5.10 -9.23 1.95
N CYS A 3 -5.24 -7.92 1.94
CA CYS A 3 -6.43 -7.22 2.43
C CYS A 3 -7.43 -7.04 1.29
N GLY A 4 -8.67 -7.54 1.45
CA GLY A 4 -9.71 -7.45 0.42
C GLY A 4 -10.06 -6.01 0.04
N TYR A 5 -10.20 -5.13 1.01
CA TYR A 5 -10.49 -3.71 0.73
C TYR A 5 -9.30 -2.98 0.14
N CYS A 6 -8.06 -3.39 0.45
CA CYS A 6 -6.87 -2.84 -0.19
C CYS A 6 -6.81 -3.23 -1.66
N VAL A 7 -7.16 -4.46 -1.99
CA VAL A 7 -7.29 -4.92 -3.38
C VAL A 7 -8.37 -4.13 -4.11
N ARG A 8 -9.51 -3.91 -3.45
CA ARG A 8 -10.60 -3.10 -4.02
C ARG A 8 -10.16 -1.67 -4.29
N LEU A 9 -9.44 -1.04 -3.36
CA LEU A 9 -8.89 0.29 -3.56
C LEU A 9 -7.97 0.33 -4.76
N HIS A 10 -7.05 -0.64 -4.85
CA HIS A 10 -6.10 -0.71 -5.96
C HIS A 10 -6.81 -0.92 -7.31
N SER A 11 -7.89 -1.70 -7.34
CA SER A 11 -8.65 -1.93 -8.57
C SER A 11 -9.28 -0.65 -9.13
N GLN A 12 -9.44 0.37 -8.30
CA GLN A 12 -10.00 1.67 -8.68
C GLN A 12 -8.92 2.75 -8.84
N MET A 13 -7.65 2.36 -8.96
CA MET A 13 -6.53 3.32 -9.03
C MET A 13 -6.71 4.31 -10.17
N GLN A 14 -7.18 3.86 -11.32
CA GLN A 14 -7.44 4.75 -12.46
C GLN A 14 -8.49 5.81 -12.10
N GLY A 15 -9.51 5.44 -11.35
CA GLY A 15 -10.53 6.38 -10.91
C GLY A 15 -9.97 7.48 -10.01
N TYR A 16 -9.07 7.14 -9.08
CA TYR A 16 -8.40 8.13 -8.25
C TYR A 16 -7.54 9.08 -9.10
N ASN A 17 -6.75 8.51 -10.00
CA ASN A 17 -5.84 9.28 -10.85
C ASN A 17 -6.61 10.19 -11.82
N ASP A 18 -7.74 9.74 -12.35
CA ASP A 18 -8.59 10.54 -13.22
C ASP A 18 -9.16 11.78 -12.52
N LEU A 19 -9.31 11.73 -11.21
CA LEU A 19 -9.74 12.86 -10.39
C LEU A 19 -8.57 13.73 -9.92
N GLY A 20 -7.37 13.46 -10.38
CA GLY A 20 -6.17 14.21 -10.01
C GLY A 20 -5.57 13.81 -8.66
N ILE A 21 -5.96 12.67 -8.11
CA ILE A 21 -5.45 12.19 -6.83
C ILE A 21 -4.20 11.36 -7.08
N THR A 22 -3.10 11.72 -6.42
CA THR A 22 -1.88 10.93 -6.39
C THR A 22 -1.90 10.01 -5.19
N VAL A 23 -1.71 8.71 -5.41
CA VAL A 23 -1.70 7.70 -4.35
C VAL A 23 -0.28 7.18 -4.17
N ARG A 24 0.22 7.25 -2.94
CA ARG A 24 1.52 6.70 -2.57
C ARG A 24 1.31 5.51 -1.64
N TYR A 25 1.82 4.37 -2.04
CA TYR A 25 1.74 3.16 -1.23
C TYR A 25 2.85 3.11 -0.20
N MET A 26 2.45 2.74 1.01
CA MET A 26 3.40 2.38 2.07
C MET A 26 3.05 0.99 2.58
N ALA A 27 4.04 0.28 3.06
CA ALA A 27 3.87 -1.10 3.51
C ALA A 27 3.32 -1.14 4.94
N TYR A 28 2.29 -1.98 5.14
CA TYR A 28 1.79 -2.30 6.47
C TYR A 28 1.42 -3.78 6.52
N PRO A 29 2.44 -4.66 6.60
CA PRO A 29 2.19 -6.09 6.68
C PRO A 29 1.51 -6.44 8.00
N ARG A 30 0.25 -6.85 7.95
CA ARG A 30 -0.56 -7.09 9.15
C ARG A 30 0.00 -8.20 10.05
N GLN A 31 0.82 -9.09 9.48
CA GLN A 31 1.47 -10.17 10.21
C GLN A 31 2.80 -9.74 10.85
N GLY A 32 3.21 -8.49 10.67
CA GLY A 32 4.45 -7.96 11.20
C GLY A 32 5.55 -7.84 10.16
N ALA A 33 6.67 -7.22 10.57
CA ALA A 33 7.77 -6.85 9.67
C ALA A 33 8.59 -8.06 9.18
N THR A 34 8.41 -9.24 9.76
CA THR A 34 9.20 -10.42 9.44
C THR A 34 8.39 -11.60 8.91
N GLY A 35 7.11 -11.40 8.61
CA GLY A 35 6.24 -12.44 8.09
C GLY A 35 6.35 -12.65 6.59
N GLN A 36 5.63 -13.65 6.08
CA GLN A 36 5.59 -13.94 4.65
C GLN A 36 5.07 -12.76 3.82
N VAL A 37 4.06 -12.05 4.32
CA VAL A 37 3.50 -10.89 3.62
C VAL A 37 4.55 -9.78 3.51
N ALA A 38 5.34 -9.56 4.57
CA ALA A 38 6.43 -8.59 4.52
C ALA A 38 7.48 -8.98 3.48
N ASP A 39 7.82 -10.25 3.37
CA ASP A 39 8.75 -10.74 2.35
C ASP A 39 8.20 -10.55 0.93
N GLN A 40 6.92 -10.79 0.73
CA GLN A 40 6.25 -10.55 -0.55
C GLN A 40 6.26 -9.06 -0.92
N MET A 41 5.99 -8.19 0.04
CA MET A 41 6.06 -6.74 -0.17
C MET A 41 7.48 -6.30 -0.53
N ALA A 42 8.50 -6.85 0.13
CA ALA A 42 9.89 -6.53 -0.17
C ALA A 42 10.24 -6.95 -1.61
N ALA A 43 9.76 -8.09 -2.08
CA ALA A 43 9.96 -8.52 -3.45
C ALA A 43 9.31 -7.57 -4.46
N ILE A 44 8.12 -7.06 -4.13
CA ILE A 44 7.44 -6.06 -4.98
C ILE A 44 8.24 -4.75 -5.03
N TRP A 45 8.70 -4.25 -3.87
CA TRP A 45 9.50 -3.03 -3.80
C TRP A 45 10.83 -3.16 -4.52
N ALA A 46 11.41 -4.38 -4.55
CA ALA A 46 12.69 -4.65 -5.18
C ALA A 46 12.59 -4.95 -6.68
N SER A 47 11.38 -5.08 -7.24
CA SER A 47 11.21 -5.38 -8.65
C SER A 47 11.61 -4.19 -9.53
N ASP A 48 11.89 -4.47 -10.82
CA ASP A 48 12.26 -3.42 -11.78
C ASP A 48 11.11 -2.45 -12.02
N ASP A 49 9.86 -2.91 -11.92
CA ASP A 49 8.67 -2.07 -12.01
C ASP A 49 7.77 -2.36 -10.80
N PRO A 50 7.97 -1.66 -9.66
CA PRO A 50 7.17 -1.92 -8.48
C PRO A 50 5.68 -1.69 -8.66
N LYS A 51 5.28 -0.74 -9.49
CA LYS A 51 3.86 -0.46 -9.76
C LYS A 51 3.19 -1.64 -10.45
N GLU A 52 3.83 -2.19 -11.47
CA GLU A 52 3.33 -3.36 -12.19
C GLU A 52 3.32 -4.60 -11.28
N ALA A 53 4.40 -4.79 -10.51
CA ALA A 53 4.48 -5.91 -9.57
C ALA A 53 3.39 -5.83 -8.49
N MET A 54 3.08 -4.63 -8.00
CA MET A 54 1.99 -4.42 -7.04
C MET A 54 0.64 -4.76 -7.67
N HIS A 55 0.42 -4.32 -8.91
CA HIS A 55 -0.81 -4.62 -9.64
C HIS A 55 -0.96 -6.11 -9.84
N ASP A 56 0.09 -6.79 -10.31
CA ASP A 56 0.06 -8.24 -10.52
C ASP A 56 -0.20 -9.00 -9.22
N ALA A 57 0.39 -8.58 -8.12
CA ALA A 57 0.18 -9.21 -6.83
C ALA A 57 -1.26 -9.08 -6.34
N LYS A 58 -1.85 -7.90 -6.49
CA LYS A 58 -3.20 -7.62 -5.97
C LYS A 58 -4.31 -8.11 -6.88
N VAL A 59 -4.17 -7.94 -8.18
CA VAL A 59 -5.22 -8.22 -9.15
C VAL A 59 -5.07 -9.61 -9.74
N ASN A 60 -3.87 -9.97 -10.18
CA ASN A 60 -3.59 -11.23 -10.86
C ASN A 60 -3.07 -12.33 -9.93
N ARG A 61 -2.84 -12.00 -8.65
CA ARG A 61 -2.31 -12.93 -7.64
C ARG A 61 -0.96 -13.53 -8.03
N GLN A 62 -0.15 -12.76 -8.78
CA GLN A 62 1.18 -13.18 -9.22
C GLN A 62 2.23 -12.40 -8.43
N MET A 63 3.15 -13.14 -7.78
CA MET A 63 4.23 -12.55 -7.03
C MET A 63 5.49 -12.48 -7.88
N PRO A 64 6.28 -11.37 -7.80
CA PRO A 64 7.53 -11.30 -8.52
C PRO A 64 8.56 -12.26 -7.96
N ALA A 65 9.51 -12.66 -8.79
CA ALA A 65 10.69 -13.38 -8.34
C ALA A 65 11.54 -12.48 -7.44
N SER A 66 12.38 -13.10 -6.59
CA SER A 66 13.30 -12.35 -5.74
C SER A 66 14.19 -11.45 -6.58
N GLY A 67 14.19 -10.17 -6.27
CA GLY A 67 14.97 -9.17 -6.97
C GLY A 67 16.28 -8.83 -6.26
N LYS A 68 17.01 -7.88 -6.84
CA LYS A 68 18.21 -7.31 -6.22
C LYS A 68 17.78 -6.41 -5.04
N ASN A 69 18.69 -6.20 -4.10
CA ASN A 69 18.48 -5.30 -2.96
C ASN A 69 17.33 -5.73 -2.03
N LEU A 70 17.02 -7.01 -1.98
CA LEU A 70 15.93 -7.52 -1.16
C LEU A 70 16.11 -7.17 0.31
N ALA A 71 17.33 -7.24 0.84
CA ALA A 71 17.63 -6.91 2.23
C ALA A 71 17.33 -5.43 2.54
N GLU A 72 17.68 -4.51 1.63
CA GLU A 72 17.36 -3.10 1.80
C GLU A 72 15.85 -2.86 1.80
N GLN A 73 15.15 -3.52 0.89
CA GLN A 73 13.70 -3.38 0.82
C GLN A 73 13.01 -3.93 2.06
N LYS A 74 13.50 -5.01 2.63
CA LYS A 74 12.99 -5.53 3.90
C LYS A 74 13.15 -4.51 5.03
N GLN A 75 14.26 -3.78 5.07
CA GLN A 75 14.46 -2.72 6.06
C GLN A 75 13.48 -1.57 5.85
N ILE A 76 13.23 -1.17 4.61
CA ILE A 76 12.26 -0.13 4.27
C ILE A 76 10.86 -0.56 4.71
N ILE A 77 10.47 -1.79 4.43
CA ILE A 77 9.19 -2.35 4.85
C ILE A 77 9.05 -2.29 6.38
N ALA A 78 10.08 -2.69 7.10
CA ALA A 78 10.07 -2.67 8.56
C ALA A 78 9.91 -1.24 9.10
N LYS A 79 10.59 -0.26 8.50
CA LYS A 79 10.46 1.14 8.89
C LYS A 79 9.05 1.69 8.62
N GLN A 80 8.48 1.35 7.48
CA GLN A 80 7.12 1.79 7.15
C GLN A 80 6.10 1.15 8.08
N TYR A 81 6.26 -0.13 8.42
CA TYR A 81 5.42 -0.80 9.39
C TYR A 81 5.49 -0.12 10.75
N GLN A 82 6.71 0.18 11.22
CA GLN A 82 6.91 0.85 12.50
C GLN A 82 6.26 2.23 12.50
N LEU A 83 6.41 3.00 11.43
CA LEU A 83 5.79 4.30 11.30
C LEU A 83 4.25 4.20 11.40
N GLY A 84 3.67 3.21 10.73
CA GLY A 84 2.23 2.98 10.81
C GLY A 84 1.77 2.70 12.22
N ARG A 85 2.53 1.91 12.97
CA ARG A 85 2.21 1.64 14.38
C ARG A 85 2.33 2.89 15.25
N GLU A 86 3.34 3.71 15.02
CA GLU A 86 3.51 4.97 15.75
C GLU A 86 2.37 5.95 15.47
N LEU A 87 1.82 5.93 14.26
CA LEU A 87 0.67 6.76 13.88
C LEU A 87 -0.66 6.20 14.39
N GLY A 88 -0.66 5.05 15.04
CA GLY A 88 -1.87 4.44 15.57
C GLY A 88 -2.70 3.68 14.54
N ILE A 89 -2.10 3.32 13.41
CA ILE A 89 -2.79 2.52 12.38
C ILE A 89 -2.92 1.09 12.88
N ASN A 90 -4.16 0.59 12.97
CA ASN A 90 -4.45 -0.74 13.46
C ASN A 90 -5.27 -1.59 12.48
N GLY A 91 -5.39 -1.14 11.24
CA GLY A 91 -6.11 -1.86 10.19
C GLY A 91 -5.76 -1.32 8.81
N THR A 92 -6.15 -2.04 7.77
CA THR A 92 -5.89 -1.68 6.38
C THR A 92 -7.17 -1.77 5.55
N PRO A 93 -7.33 -0.93 4.52
CA PRO A 93 -6.46 0.20 4.19
C PRO A 93 -6.56 1.32 5.22
N ALA A 94 -5.52 2.11 5.32
CA ALA A 94 -5.51 3.36 6.05
C ALA A 94 -4.95 4.44 5.13
N ILE A 95 -5.62 5.58 5.07
CA ILE A 95 -5.26 6.66 4.14
C ILE A 95 -4.87 7.88 4.95
N VAL A 96 -3.67 8.41 4.69
CA VAL A 96 -3.21 9.65 5.31
C VAL A 96 -3.25 10.75 4.28
N LEU A 97 -4.00 11.81 4.57
CA LEU A 97 -4.13 12.96 3.68
C LEU A 97 -2.93 13.90 3.85
N ALA A 98 -2.70 14.76 2.86
CA ALA A 98 -1.64 15.76 2.93
C ALA A 98 -1.77 16.70 4.14
N SER A 99 -2.98 16.90 4.63
CA SER A 99 -3.25 17.66 5.85
C SER A 99 -2.82 16.96 7.13
N GLY A 100 -2.48 15.67 7.06
CA GLY A 100 -2.19 14.83 8.23
C GLY A 100 -3.39 14.07 8.77
N GLU A 101 -4.59 14.30 8.23
CA GLU A 101 -5.79 13.57 8.67
C GLU A 101 -5.67 12.09 8.31
N LEU A 102 -5.98 11.22 9.26
CA LEU A 102 -6.02 9.78 9.05
C LEU A 102 -7.46 9.34 8.76
N VAL A 103 -7.66 8.73 7.60
CA VAL A 103 -8.92 8.10 7.23
C VAL A 103 -8.77 6.60 7.41
N SER A 104 -9.51 6.03 8.34
CA SER A 104 -9.50 4.58 8.59
C SER A 104 -10.46 3.91 7.63
N GLY A 105 -9.94 2.98 6.82
CA GLY A 105 -10.74 2.20 5.90
C GLY A 105 -10.75 2.73 4.47
N TYR A 106 -11.57 2.09 3.66
CA TYR A 106 -11.65 2.34 2.23
C TYR A 106 -12.62 3.49 1.91
N LEU A 107 -12.20 4.38 1.01
CA LEU A 107 -13.08 5.40 0.41
C LEU A 107 -13.02 5.29 -1.11
N PRO A 108 -14.18 5.20 -1.80
CA PRO A 108 -14.21 5.29 -3.26
C PRO A 108 -13.64 6.63 -3.77
N PRO A 109 -13.22 6.70 -5.05
CA PRO A 109 -12.56 7.89 -5.57
C PRO A 109 -13.32 9.21 -5.33
N ALA A 110 -14.60 9.25 -5.64
CA ALA A 110 -15.38 10.49 -5.48
C ALA A 110 -15.49 10.94 -4.02
N GLN A 111 -15.65 9.99 -3.10
CA GLN A 111 -15.72 10.30 -1.66
C GLN A 111 -14.37 10.76 -1.11
N LEU A 112 -13.28 10.17 -1.59
CA LEU A 112 -11.95 10.61 -1.19
C LEU A 112 -11.67 12.02 -1.69
N LEU A 113 -12.08 12.35 -2.92
CA LEU A 113 -11.94 13.70 -3.46
C LEU A 113 -12.68 14.73 -2.59
N GLN A 114 -13.90 14.43 -2.17
CA GLN A 114 -14.65 15.32 -1.28
C GLN A 114 -13.91 15.54 0.02
N ARG A 115 -13.30 14.49 0.56
CA ARG A 115 -12.53 14.59 1.81
C ARG A 115 -11.30 15.46 1.66
N LEU A 116 -10.63 15.38 0.51
CA LEU A 116 -9.46 16.20 0.21
C LEU A 116 -9.80 17.68 0.01
N GLU A 117 -11.00 17.99 -0.41
CA GLU A 117 -11.46 19.37 -0.66
C GLU A 117 -12.00 20.08 0.59
N GLN A 118 -12.17 19.38 1.68
CA GLN A 118 -12.63 19.96 2.94
C GLN A 118 -11.57 20.78 3.66
#